data_cc6c847a482f61727f7c69d7f8d434c5
#
_entry.id   cc6c847a482f61727f7c69d7f8d434c5
#
_cell.length_a   1.000
_cell.length_b   1.000
_cell.length_c   1.000
_cell.angle_alpha   90.00
_cell.angle_beta   90.00
_cell.angle_gamma   90.00
#
_symmetry.space_group_name_H-M   'P 1'
#
loop_
_entity.id
_entity.type
_entity.pdbx_description
1 polymer ?
#
loop_
_entity_poly.entity_id
_entity_poly.type
_entity_poly.pdbx_seq_one_letter_code
_entity_poly.pdbx_strand_id
1 'polypeptide(L)'
;MNIIPDYNSPASLSAFLEEKGMAMQKKFGQNFLINQDARKRIAAALGIQKGESVWEVGPGLGAMTKELLDLGAKVTVFEIDRGFAAALQEFYAEEIQSGALELVQGDVLKTWRPRLEKARQEGVRQEAAGQESAGVPKYFFGNLPYNIAAALIADTIEAGVRFEKCAFTVQKEVAQRMAAKESSEDYSSFSVLCQWAYDVKTICDLGRANFWPRPNVESRAVLFSKKADFPSCQDQKLFVKMQRALFASRRKTVKNNLTKFLSSYNHGGALDADKVLEKAGIDDNVRAEALSVSQILRLSDAINFFIMQSCQ
;
A
#
# COMPACT_ATOMS: atom_id res chain seq x y z
N MET A 1 5.93 36.19 5.83
CA MET A 1 5.49 35.15 4.85
C MET A 1 6.47 34.03 4.94
N ASN A 2 6.03 32.86 5.35
CA ASN A 2 6.89 31.68 5.36
C ASN A 2 7.04 31.19 3.93
N ILE A 3 8.27 31.18 3.44
CA ILE A 3 8.56 30.83 2.04
C ILE A 3 8.63 29.32 1.96
N ILE A 4 7.67 28.71 1.26
CA ILE A 4 7.75 27.29 0.87
C ILE A 4 9.02 27.12 0.01
N PRO A 5 9.90 26.15 0.34
CA PRO A 5 11.11 25.95 -0.44
C PRO A 5 10.78 25.50 -1.87
N ASP A 6 11.65 25.83 -2.83
CA ASP A 6 11.55 25.25 -4.17
C ASP A 6 11.87 23.76 -4.10
N TYR A 7 10.83 22.94 -4.26
CA TYR A 7 10.92 21.48 -4.21
C TYR A 7 11.80 20.88 -5.32
N ASN A 8 12.11 21.63 -6.36
CA ASN A 8 12.98 21.16 -7.46
C ASN A 8 14.47 21.44 -7.17
N SER A 9 14.78 22.27 -6.16
CA SER A 9 16.11 22.74 -5.85
C SER A 9 16.65 22.10 -4.55
N PRO A 10 17.62 21.17 -4.65
CA PRO A 10 18.33 20.66 -3.46
C PRO A 10 18.92 21.77 -2.58
N ALA A 11 19.41 22.85 -3.18
CA ALA A 11 19.97 23.98 -2.45
C ALA A 11 18.89 24.72 -1.64
N SER A 12 17.71 24.94 -2.22
CA SER A 12 16.57 25.56 -1.50
C SER A 12 16.09 24.69 -0.35
N LEU A 13 15.99 23.39 -0.55
CA LEU A 13 15.61 22.43 0.49
C LEU A 13 16.64 22.41 1.63
N SER A 14 17.95 22.39 1.30
CA SER A 14 19.03 22.42 2.30
C SER A 14 19.00 23.71 3.12
N ALA A 15 18.91 24.86 2.44
CA ALA A 15 18.86 26.17 3.12
C ALA A 15 17.65 26.27 4.06
N PHE A 16 16.47 25.78 3.64
CA PHE A 16 15.28 25.75 4.49
C PHE A 16 15.49 24.87 5.75
N LEU A 17 16.05 23.66 5.58
CA LEU A 17 16.32 22.78 6.72
C LEU A 17 17.32 23.38 7.70
N GLU A 18 18.37 24.03 7.19
CA GLU A 18 19.38 24.73 8.00
C GLU A 18 18.77 25.91 8.77
N GLU A 19 17.98 26.75 8.10
CA GLU A 19 17.29 27.91 8.71
C GLU A 19 16.36 27.47 9.85
N LYS A 20 15.61 26.38 9.65
CA LYS A 20 14.69 25.85 10.67
C LYS A 20 15.36 24.94 11.71
N GLY A 21 16.68 24.75 11.64
CA GLY A 21 17.41 23.84 12.53
C GLY A 21 16.96 22.37 12.41
N MET A 22 16.46 22.00 11.24
CA MET A 22 15.95 20.66 10.95
C MET A 22 17.00 19.80 10.27
N ALA A 23 17.04 18.52 10.61
CA ALA A 23 17.96 17.57 9.99
C ALA A 23 17.21 16.36 9.44
N MET A 24 17.63 15.90 8.26
CA MET A 24 17.15 14.67 7.68
C MET A 24 17.45 13.47 8.58
N GLN A 25 16.44 12.72 8.97
CA GLN A 25 16.60 11.58 9.84
C GLN A 25 16.73 10.29 9.03
N LYS A 26 17.95 9.73 8.97
CA LYS A 26 18.24 8.48 8.24
C LYS A 26 17.30 7.32 8.63
N LYS A 27 16.89 7.25 9.91
CA LYS A 27 15.99 6.22 10.41
C LYS A 27 14.60 6.24 9.75
N PHE A 28 14.18 7.38 9.19
CA PHE A 28 12.91 7.52 8.49
C PHE A 28 13.04 7.37 6.98
N GLY A 29 14.24 7.12 6.44
CA GLY A 29 14.47 6.91 5.01
C GLY A 29 14.03 8.10 4.14
N GLN A 30 14.15 9.31 4.65
CA GLN A 30 13.67 10.54 4.01
C GLN A 30 14.45 10.83 2.73
N ASN A 31 13.77 10.81 1.58
CA ASN A 31 14.28 11.19 0.27
C ASN A 31 13.18 11.99 -0.45
N PHE A 32 13.38 13.27 -0.65
CA PHE A 32 12.41 14.11 -1.36
C PHE A 32 12.46 13.86 -2.86
N LEU A 33 11.31 13.66 -3.48
CA LEU A 33 11.19 13.55 -4.93
C LEU A 33 11.25 14.97 -5.53
N ILE A 34 12.43 15.37 -6.02
CA ILE A 34 12.70 16.72 -6.52
C ILE A 34 12.34 16.91 -8.00
N ASN A 35 12.13 15.86 -8.77
CA ASN A 35 11.76 15.94 -10.17
C ASN A 35 10.26 16.26 -10.30
N GLN A 36 9.95 17.47 -10.78
CA GLN A 36 8.57 17.95 -10.91
C GLN A 36 7.76 17.15 -11.94
N ASP A 37 8.37 16.80 -13.08
CA ASP A 37 7.67 16.03 -14.12
C ASP A 37 7.29 14.64 -13.61
N ALA A 38 8.17 14.03 -12.82
CA ALA A 38 7.86 12.76 -12.16
C ALA A 38 6.71 12.90 -11.16
N ARG A 39 6.70 13.97 -10.34
CA ARG A 39 5.58 14.24 -9.40
C ARG A 39 4.27 14.41 -10.13
N LYS A 40 4.23 15.26 -11.16
CA LYS A 40 3.04 15.50 -11.99
C LYS A 40 2.54 14.23 -12.68
N ARG A 41 3.47 13.43 -13.23
CA ARG A 41 3.14 12.16 -13.86
C ARG A 41 2.51 11.17 -12.89
N ILE A 42 3.04 11.08 -11.67
CA ILE A 42 2.52 10.19 -10.63
C ILE A 42 1.15 10.68 -10.16
N ALA A 43 0.98 11.97 -9.88
CA ALA A 43 -0.30 12.55 -9.49
C ALA A 43 -1.38 12.35 -10.57
N ALA A 44 -1.04 12.59 -11.84
CA ALA A 44 -1.95 12.38 -12.97
C ALA A 44 -2.38 10.92 -13.14
N ALA A 45 -1.50 9.94 -12.83
CA ALA A 45 -1.83 8.52 -12.93
C ALA A 45 -2.96 8.09 -11.96
N LEU A 46 -3.11 8.76 -10.82
CA LEU A 46 -4.21 8.54 -9.90
C LEU A 46 -5.56 8.93 -10.54
N GLY A 47 -5.59 9.97 -11.38
CA GLY A 47 -6.81 10.43 -12.05
C GLY A 47 -7.81 11.06 -11.09
N ILE A 48 -7.33 11.71 -10.04
CA ILE A 48 -8.13 12.37 -9.00
C ILE A 48 -8.97 13.49 -9.62
N GLN A 49 -10.25 13.53 -9.29
CA GLN A 49 -11.14 14.62 -9.64
C GLN A 49 -11.24 15.61 -8.48
N LYS A 50 -11.59 16.87 -8.79
CA LYS A 50 -11.75 17.91 -7.77
C LYS A 50 -12.73 17.48 -6.67
N GLY A 51 -12.31 17.64 -5.42
CA GLY A 51 -13.08 17.30 -4.23
C GLY A 51 -12.93 15.85 -3.77
N GLU A 52 -12.29 14.97 -4.55
CA GLU A 52 -12.07 13.59 -4.13
C GLU A 52 -10.95 13.46 -3.09
N SER A 53 -11.09 12.45 -2.24
CA SER A 53 -10.20 12.24 -1.10
C SER A 53 -9.01 11.37 -1.43
N VAL A 54 -7.83 11.76 -0.96
CA VAL A 54 -6.57 11.02 -1.07
C VAL A 54 -5.83 10.99 0.27
N TRP A 55 -5.27 9.84 0.59
CA TRP A 55 -4.29 9.71 1.66
C TRP A 55 -2.87 9.81 1.11
N GLU A 56 -2.01 10.57 1.76
CA GLU A 56 -0.60 10.66 1.45
C GLU A 56 0.23 10.24 2.66
N VAL A 57 1.18 9.32 2.46
CA VAL A 57 2.09 8.87 3.52
C VAL A 57 3.49 9.37 3.26
N GLY A 58 4.07 10.04 4.29
CA GLY A 58 5.41 10.60 4.22
C GLY A 58 5.49 11.81 3.29
N PRO A 59 4.65 12.85 3.50
CA PRO A 59 4.68 14.07 2.67
C PRO A 59 6.01 14.81 2.74
N GLY A 60 6.78 14.63 3.82
CA GLY A 60 8.00 15.38 4.07
C GLY A 60 7.71 16.87 4.14
N LEU A 61 8.31 17.65 3.26
CA LEU A 61 8.03 19.10 3.15
C LEU A 61 6.83 19.43 2.25
N GLY A 62 6.09 18.41 1.74
CA GLY A 62 4.83 18.62 1.02
C GLY A 62 4.94 18.75 -0.50
N ALA A 63 6.02 18.26 -1.11
CA ALA A 63 6.21 18.35 -2.56
C ALA A 63 5.10 17.66 -3.37
N MET A 64 4.65 16.47 -2.95
CA MET A 64 3.51 15.79 -3.58
C MET A 64 2.19 16.30 -3.04
N THR A 65 2.11 16.67 -1.76
CA THR A 65 0.93 17.31 -1.18
C THR A 65 0.47 18.49 -2.05
N LYS A 66 1.43 19.33 -2.49
CA LYS A 66 1.15 20.44 -3.40
C LYS A 66 0.54 19.97 -4.72
N GLU A 67 1.12 18.97 -5.39
CA GLU A 67 0.59 18.45 -6.66
C GLU A 67 -0.84 17.89 -6.49
N LEU A 68 -1.13 17.25 -5.34
CA LEU A 68 -2.46 16.71 -5.05
C LEU A 68 -3.49 17.82 -4.76
N LEU A 69 -3.10 18.84 -4.00
CA LEU A 69 -3.93 20.01 -3.72
C LEU A 69 -4.19 20.84 -4.99
N ASP A 70 -3.20 20.98 -5.85
CA ASP A 70 -3.35 21.68 -7.17
C ASP A 70 -4.36 20.97 -8.09
N LEU A 71 -4.57 19.65 -7.93
CA LEU A 71 -5.65 18.90 -8.58
C LEU A 71 -7.03 19.12 -7.93
N GLY A 72 -7.07 19.85 -6.82
CA GLY A 72 -8.28 20.09 -6.06
C GLY A 72 -8.71 18.92 -5.15
N ALA A 73 -7.79 18.00 -4.83
CA ALA A 73 -8.06 16.89 -3.93
C ALA A 73 -8.27 17.36 -2.49
N LYS A 74 -9.03 16.57 -1.70
CA LYS A 74 -9.00 16.62 -0.24
C LYS A 74 -7.94 15.66 0.27
N VAL A 75 -6.86 16.20 0.84
CA VAL A 75 -5.67 15.43 1.19
C VAL A 75 -5.63 15.16 2.70
N THR A 76 -5.43 13.90 3.10
CA THR A 76 -5.04 13.57 4.49
C THR A 76 -3.60 13.08 4.46
N VAL A 77 -2.69 13.79 5.12
CA VAL A 77 -1.27 13.43 5.17
C VAL A 77 -0.90 12.77 6.49
N PHE A 78 -0.05 11.73 6.44
CA PHE A 78 0.50 11.03 7.62
C PHE A 78 2.00 11.33 7.71
N GLU A 79 2.41 12.09 8.73
CA GLU A 79 3.81 12.48 8.92
C GLU A 79 4.30 12.10 10.32
N ILE A 80 5.40 11.34 10.36
CA ILE A 80 6.02 10.88 11.61
C ILE A 80 6.99 11.91 12.20
N ASP A 81 7.63 12.71 11.34
CA ASP A 81 8.61 13.71 11.75
C ASP A 81 7.90 14.96 12.25
N ARG A 82 8.16 15.33 13.51
CA ARG A 82 7.54 16.51 14.15
C ARG A 82 7.91 17.83 13.47
N GLY A 83 9.18 17.94 13.01
CA GLY A 83 9.63 19.13 12.32
C GLY A 83 8.94 19.32 10.98
N PHE A 84 8.82 18.24 10.19
CA PHE A 84 8.09 18.30 8.92
C PHE A 84 6.60 18.51 9.12
N ALA A 85 6.00 17.88 10.15
CA ALA A 85 4.60 18.14 10.49
C ALA A 85 4.35 19.62 10.83
N ALA A 86 5.24 20.25 11.60
CA ALA A 86 5.16 21.69 11.92
C ALA A 86 5.32 22.56 10.67
N ALA A 87 6.27 22.22 9.78
CA ALA A 87 6.45 22.92 8.51
C ALA A 87 5.22 22.82 7.61
N LEU A 88 4.58 21.65 7.52
CA LEU A 88 3.34 21.45 6.77
C LEU A 88 2.19 22.28 7.33
N GLN A 89 2.05 22.37 8.66
CA GLN A 89 1.05 23.24 9.29
C GLN A 89 1.25 24.71 8.94
N GLU A 90 2.52 25.13 8.83
CA GLU A 90 2.87 26.49 8.47
C GLU A 90 2.65 26.77 6.98
N PHE A 91 3.05 25.85 6.10
CA PHE A 91 2.94 25.99 4.64
C PHE A 91 1.51 25.96 4.11
N TYR A 92 0.68 25.12 4.71
CA TYR A 92 -0.65 24.80 4.24
C TYR A 92 -1.74 25.21 5.26
N ALA A 93 -1.50 26.31 6.00
CA ALA A 93 -2.43 26.78 7.03
C ALA A 93 -3.84 27.08 6.47
N GLU A 94 -3.92 27.64 5.26
CA GLU A 94 -5.20 27.96 4.61
C GLU A 94 -5.93 26.68 4.18
N GLU A 95 -5.22 25.70 3.62
CA GLU A 95 -5.79 24.41 3.22
C GLU A 95 -6.25 23.59 4.43
N ILE A 96 -5.54 23.68 5.55
CA ILE A 96 -5.95 23.06 6.81
C ILE A 96 -7.20 23.75 7.36
N GLN A 97 -7.24 25.08 7.35
CA GLN A 97 -8.39 25.84 7.82
C GLN A 97 -9.65 25.59 6.98
N SER A 98 -9.49 25.49 5.65
CA SER A 98 -10.59 25.18 4.73
C SER A 98 -11.02 23.71 4.74
N GLY A 99 -10.24 22.81 5.37
CA GLY A 99 -10.47 21.36 5.36
C GLY A 99 -10.05 20.68 4.06
N ALA A 100 -9.28 21.35 3.18
CA ALA A 100 -8.69 20.75 2.01
C ALA A 100 -7.49 19.86 2.37
N LEU A 101 -6.81 20.15 3.48
CA LEU A 101 -5.73 19.34 4.04
C LEU A 101 -6.01 18.96 5.49
N GLU A 102 -5.83 17.68 5.83
CA GLU A 102 -5.79 17.18 7.20
C GLU A 102 -4.40 16.59 7.50
N LEU A 103 -3.79 16.98 8.62
CA LEU A 103 -2.52 16.46 9.07
C LEU A 103 -2.70 15.46 10.22
N VAL A 104 -2.26 14.22 10.01
CA VAL A 104 -2.20 13.16 11.03
C VAL A 104 -0.74 12.94 11.41
N GLN A 105 -0.34 13.51 12.55
CA GLN A 105 1.02 13.34 13.05
C GLN A 105 1.20 11.99 13.72
N GLY A 106 2.23 11.22 13.32
CA GLY A 106 2.59 9.95 13.93
C GLY A 106 3.00 8.87 12.93
N ASP A 107 3.33 7.70 13.48
CA ASP A 107 3.67 6.51 12.71
C ASP A 107 2.42 6.00 11.97
N VAL A 108 2.45 6.01 10.65
CA VAL A 108 1.32 5.58 9.81
C VAL A 108 0.88 4.16 10.15
N LEU A 109 1.79 3.24 10.46
CA LEU A 109 1.45 1.86 10.82
C LEU A 109 0.56 1.77 12.07
N LYS A 110 0.53 2.83 12.89
CA LYS A 110 -0.32 2.94 14.08
C LYS A 110 -1.52 3.83 13.88
N THR A 111 -1.45 4.83 12.99
CA THR A 111 -2.44 5.90 12.88
C THR A 111 -3.45 5.70 11.76
N TRP A 112 -3.12 4.92 10.71
CA TRP A 112 -4.03 4.76 9.58
C TRP A 112 -5.35 4.05 9.94
N ARG A 113 -5.32 3.01 10.81
CA ARG A 113 -6.54 2.29 11.21
C ARG A 113 -7.50 3.16 12.02
N PRO A 114 -7.06 3.87 13.08
CA PRO A 114 -7.92 4.82 13.78
C PRO A 114 -8.47 5.92 12.86
N ARG A 115 -7.65 6.43 11.93
CA ARG A 115 -8.11 7.45 10.98
C ARG A 115 -9.15 6.91 9.99
N LEU A 116 -8.98 5.67 9.54
CA LEU A 116 -9.96 4.99 8.69
C LEU A 116 -11.30 4.83 9.41
N GLU A 117 -11.27 4.41 10.66
CA GLU A 117 -12.49 4.22 11.46
C GLU A 117 -13.21 5.56 11.66
N LYS A 118 -12.45 6.63 11.96
CA LYS A 118 -12.99 7.99 12.03
C LYS A 118 -13.64 8.40 10.69
N ALA A 119 -12.98 8.13 9.55
CA ALA A 119 -13.52 8.46 8.23
C ALA A 119 -14.83 7.71 7.93
N ARG A 120 -14.92 6.44 8.30
CA ARG A 120 -16.15 5.65 8.16
C ARG A 120 -17.29 6.22 8.99
N GLN A 121 -17.03 6.61 10.23
CA GLN A 121 -18.04 7.21 11.11
C GLN A 121 -18.50 8.58 10.58
N GLU A 122 -17.58 9.38 10.07
CA GLU A 122 -17.89 10.67 9.41
C GLU A 122 -18.75 10.45 8.17
N GLY A 123 -18.43 9.46 7.33
CA GLY A 123 -19.20 9.09 6.16
C GLY A 123 -20.63 8.69 6.48
N VAL A 124 -20.83 7.81 7.46
CA VAL A 124 -22.18 7.42 7.91
C VAL A 124 -23.00 8.62 8.39
N ARG A 125 -22.39 9.57 9.11
CA ARG A 125 -23.08 10.78 9.56
C ARG A 125 -23.47 11.70 8.41
N GLN A 126 -22.59 11.81 7.39
CA GLN A 126 -22.85 12.63 6.20
C GLN A 126 -23.98 12.02 5.35
N GLU A 127 -23.99 10.71 5.14
CA GLU A 127 -25.07 10.00 4.44
C GLU A 127 -26.40 10.15 5.17
N ALA A 128 -26.43 10.03 6.50
CA ALA A 128 -27.62 10.26 7.32
C ALA A 128 -28.13 11.71 7.24
N ALA A 129 -27.25 12.67 6.95
CA ALA A 129 -27.58 14.06 6.72
C ALA A 129 -27.93 14.39 5.25
N GLY A 130 -27.97 13.39 4.35
CA GLY A 130 -28.24 13.57 2.92
C GLY A 130 -27.07 14.23 2.16
N GLN A 131 -25.86 14.18 2.69
CA GLN A 131 -24.64 14.69 2.07
C GLN A 131 -23.86 13.55 1.42
N GLU A 132 -23.02 13.89 0.43
CA GLU A 132 -22.12 12.93 -0.18
C GLU A 132 -21.12 12.40 0.84
N SER A 133 -21.05 11.08 1.02
CA SER A 133 -20.21 10.44 2.02
C SER A 133 -18.72 10.65 1.73
N ALA A 134 -17.99 11.23 2.67
CA ALA A 134 -16.53 11.35 2.64
C ALA A 134 -15.82 10.10 3.23
N GLY A 135 -16.51 8.98 3.36
CA GLY A 135 -16.07 7.73 3.98
C GLY A 135 -14.59 7.30 3.77
N VAL A 136 -14.38 6.10 3.26
CA VAL A 136 -13.03 5.62 2.94
C VAL A 136 -12.43 6.46 1.80
N PRO A 137 -11.18 6.96 1.89
CA PRO A 137 -10.57 7.73 0.81
C PRO A 137 -10.49 6.90 -0.47
N LYS A 138 -10.72 7.56 -1.62
CA LYS A 138 -10.68 6.88 -2.91
C LYS A 138 -9.27 6.52 -3.35
N TYR A 139 -8.30 7.35 -2.98
CA TYR A 139 -6.91 7.25 -3.46
C TYR A 139 -5.94 7.15 -2.31
N PHE A 140 -4.80 6.50 -2.59
CA PHE A 140 -3.70 6.39 -1.66
C PHE A 140 -2.38 6.66 -2.40
N PHE A 141 -1.62 7.63 -1.90
CA PHE A 141 -0.29 7.94 -2.40
C PHE A 141 0.76 7.73 -1.30
N GLY A 142 1.96 7.31 -1.67
CA GLY A 142 3.10 7.29 -0.77
C GLY A 142 4.43 7.26 -1.51
N ASN A 143 5.30 8.22 -1.20
CA ASN A 143 6.74 8.09 -1.42
C ASN A 143 7.31 7.34 -0.21
N LEU A 144 7.07 6.01 -0.18
CA LEU A 144 7.18 5.23 1.04
C LEU A 144 8.64 4.96 1.44
N PRO A 145 8.98 5.18 2.72
CA PRO A 145 10.24 4.67 3.26
C PRO A 145 10.36 3.18 3.02
N TYR A 146 11.51 2.75 2.54
CA TYR A 146 11.70 1.38 2.04
C TYR A 146 11.46 0.28 3.08
N ASN A 147 11.71 0.59 4.35
CA ASN A 147 11.53 -0.33 5.47
C ASN A 147 10.06 -0.59 5.84
N ILE A 148 9.13 0.30 5.47
CA ILE A 148 7.70 0.15 5.82
C ILE A 148 6.79 -0.11 4.61
N ALA A 149 7.26 0.15 3.38
CA ALA A 149 6.44 0.12 2.17
C ALA A 149 5.67 -1.20 2.00
N ALA A 150 6.38 -2.34 2.02
CA ALA A 150 5.73 -3.64 1.84
C ALA A 150 4.78 -3.98 3.00
N ALA A 151 5.16 -3.62 4.24
CA ALA A 151 4.34 -3.88 5.42
C ALA A 151 3.04 -3.06 5.39
N LEU A 152 3.12 -1.76 5.08
CA LEU A 152 1.95 -0.88 5.02
C LEU A 152 0.96 -1.32 3.93
N ILE A 153 1.48 -1.60 2.72
CA ILE A 153 0.65 -2.05 1.58
C ILE A 153 -0.02 -3.38 1.92
N ALA A 154 0.73 -4.35 2.45
CA ALA A 154 0.18 -5.63 2.87
C ALA A 154 -0.89 -5.46 3.95
N ASP A 155 -0.62 -4.64 4.97
CA ASP A 155 -1.52 -4.42 6.10
C ASP A 155 -2.86 -3.80 5.68
N THR A 156 -2.84 -2.83 4.74
CA THR A 156 -4.08 -2.25 4.20
C THR A 156 -4.89 -3.26 3.39
N ILE A 157 -4.23 -4.07 2.55
CA ILE A 157 -4.89 -5.11 1.75
C ILE A 157 -5.50 -6.18 2.65
N GLU A 158 -4.76 -6.67 3.66
CA GLU A 158 -5.21 -7.69 4.60
C GLU A 158 -6.35 -7.22 5.50
N ALA A 159 -6.39 -5.93 5.80
CA ALA A 159 -7.52 -5.32 6.51
C ALA A 159 -8.78 -5.15 5.65
N GLY A 160 -8.75 -5.58 4.40
CA GLY A 160 -9.89 -5.46 3.48
C GLY A 160 -10.09 -4.05 2.91
N VAL A 161 -9.14 -3.14 3.10
CA VAL A 161 -9.23 -1.79 2.53
C VAL A 161 -8.91 -1.86 1.04
N ARG A 162 -9.75 -1.25 0.21
CA ARG A 162 -9.59 -1.19 -1.24
C ARG A 162 -9.82 0.25 -1.72
N PHE A 163 -8.70 0.90 -2.06
CA PHE A 163 -8.74 2.20 -2.72
C PHE A 163 -9.05 2.02 -4.21
N GLU A 164 -9.65 2.99 -4.86
CA GLU A 164 -9.87 2.96 -6.32
C GLU A 164 -8.52 2.90 -7.06
N LYS A 165 -7.57 3.75 -6.63
CA LYS A 165 -6.18 3.66 -7.08
C LYS A 165 -5.21 3.99 -5.96
N CYS A 166 -4.03 3.36 -6.04
CA CYS A 166 -2.89 3.74 -5.21
C CYS A 166 -1.68 4.00 -6.12
N ALA A 167 -0.89 5.01 -5.80
CA ALA A 167 0.40 5.23 -6.43
C ALA A 167 1.50 5.20 -5.37
N PHE A 168 2.47 4.30 -5.54
CA PHE A 168 3.57 4.15 -4.60
C PHE A 168 4.90 4.34 -5.30
N THR A 169 5.77 5.17 -4.69
CA THR A 169 7.19 5.21 -5.04
C THR A 169 7.92 4.33 -4.04
N VAL A 170 8.55 3.26 -4.53
CA VAL A 170 9.23 2.24 -3.74
C VAL A 170 10.56 1.85 -4.39
N GLN A 171 11.40 1.08 -3.70
CA GLN A 171 12.58 0.46 -4.33
C GLN A 171 12.18 -0.34 -5.56
N LYS A 172 13.00 -0.30 -6.61
CA LYS A 172 12.74 -0.99 -7.88
C LYS A 172 12.51 -2.49 -7.70
N GLU A 173 13.29 -3.13 -6.81
CA GLU A 173 13.11 -4.53 -6.43
C GLU A 173 11.73 -4.81 -5.81
N VAL A 174 11.28 -3.95 -4.90
CA VAL A 174 9.97 -4.09 -4.27
C VAL A 174 8.86 -3.94 -5.31
N ALA A 175 8.99 -2.98 -6.23
CA ALA A 175 8.05 -2.78 -7.33
C ALA A 175 8.03 -3.99 -8.29
N GLN A 176 9.18 -4.59 -8.58
CA GLN A 176 9.29 -5.81 -9.40
C GLN A 176 8.52 -6.97 -8.75
N ARG A 177 8.70 -7.17 -7.45
CA ARG A 177 7.96 -8.20 -6.70
C ARG A 177 6.45 -7.98 -6.70
N MET A 178 5.97 -6.73 -6.60
CA MET A 178 4.53 -6.42 -6.65
C MET A 178 3.89 -6.84 -7.98
N ALA A 179 4.60 -6.64 -9.09
CA ALA A 179 4.14 -6.89 -10.46
C ALA A 179 4.68 -8.19 -11.07
N ALA A 180 5.36 -9.02 -10.27
CA ALA A 180 6.01 -10.25 -10.73
C ALA A 180 4.99 -11.24 -11.30
N LYS A 181 5.34 -11.89 -12.39
CA LYS A 181 4.54 -12.95 -13.02
C LYS A 181 4.81 -14.29 -12.35
N GLU A 182 3.86 -15.18 -12.42
CA GLU A 182 3.98 -16.57 -12.01
C GLU A 182 5.23 -17.21 -12.62
N SER A 183 5.89 -18.07 -11.87
CA SER A 183 7.12 -18.77 -12.22
C SER A 183 8.36 -17.87 -12.39
N SER A 184 8.26 -16.56 -12.15
CA SER A 184 9.42 -15.69 -12.12
C SER A 184 10.12 -15.72 -10.75
N GLU A 185 11.42 -15.31 -10.73
CA GLU A 185 12.23 -15.29 -9.51
C GLU A 185 11.64 -14.38 -8.43
N ASP A 186 11.06 -13.24 -8.83
CA ASP A 186 10.48 -12.24 -7.94
C ASP A 186 9.08 -12.59 -7.42
N TYR A 187 8.43 -13.62 -8.01
CA TYR A 187 7.07 -13.98 -7.59
C TYR A 187 7.04 -14.56 -6.18
N SER A 188 6.19 -14.04 -5.34
CA SER A 188 6.16 -14.29 -3.90
C SER A 188 4.76 -14.13 -3.32
N SER A 189 4.62 -14.43 -2.03
CA SER A 189 3.37 -14.16 -1.30
C SER A 189 2.95 -12.70 -1.37
N PHE A 190 3.89 -11.77 -1.45
CA PHE A 190 3.60 -10.35 -1.60
C PHE A 190 3.05 -10.01 -2.99
N SER A 191 3.57 -10.67 -4.04
CA SER A 191 3.02 -10.57 -5.40
C SER A 191 1.56 -11.04 -5.45
N VAL A 192 1.31 -12.22 -4.87
CA VAL A 192 -0.05 -12.79 -4.77
C VAL A 192 -1.01 -11.85 -4.06
N LEU A 193 -0.59 -11.30 -2.91
CA LEU A 193 -1.41 -10.38 -2.12
C LEU A 193 -1.76 -9.10 -2.88
N CYS A 194 -0.76 -8.46 -3.51
CA CYS A 194 -0.95 -7.25 -4.30
C CYS A 194 -1.88 -7.50 -5.50
N GLN A 195 -1.62 -8.58 -6.26
CA GLN A 195 -2.34 -8.90 -7.47
C GLN A 195 -3.73 -9.53 -7.22
N TRP A 196 -3.96 -10.06 -6.03
CA TRP A 196 -5.30 -10.40 -5.59
C TRP A 196 -6.18 -9.15 -5.48
N ALA A 197 -5.66 -8.09 -4.89
CA ALA A 197 -6.41 -6.88 -4.58
C ALA A 197 -6.48 -5.88 -5.74
N TYR A 198 -5.43 -5.82 -6.57
CA TYR A 198 -5.24 -4.76 -7.57
C TYR A 198 -4.61 -5.28 -8.86
N ASP A 199 -4.86 -4.54 -9.95
CA ASP A 199 -4.02 -4.58 -11.13
C ASP A 199 -2.82 -3.66 -10.89
N VAL A 200 -1.60 -4.23 -10.99
CA VAL A 200 -0.35 -3.51 -10.69
C VAL A 200 0.38 -3.17 -11.99
N LYS A 201 0.65 -1.88 -12.22
CA LYS A 201 1.35 -1.38 -13.41
C LYS A 201 2.48 -0.42 -13.01
N THR A 202 3.54 -0.38 -13.80
CA THR A 202 4.60 0.62 -13.67
C THR A 202 4.12 1.95 -14.24
N ILE A 203 4.30 3.04 -13.47
CA ILE A 203 4.13 4.41 -13.97
C ILE A 203 5.41 4.88 -14.64
N CYS A 204 6.54 4.82 -13.91
CA CYS A 204 7.87 5.18 -14.42
C CYS A 204 8.99 4.65 -13.50
N ASP A 205 10.16 4.49 -14.10
CA ASP A 205 11.39 4.31 -13.34
C ASP A 205 11.93 5.67 -12.87
N LEU A 206 12.46 5.69 -11.66
CA LEU A 206 12.99 6.87 -11.00
C LEU A 206 14.45 6.61 -10.62
N GLY A 207 15.38 7.12 -11.43
CA GLY A 207 16.80 7.09 -11.11
C GLY A 207 17.09 7.90 -9.84
N ARG A 208 18.22 7.61 -9.19
CA ARG A 208 18.63 8.25 -7.93
C ARG A 208 18.70 9.77 -7.98
N ALA A 209 18.94 10.36 -9.17
CA ALA A 209 18.99 11.81 -9.38
C ALA A 209 17.62 12.50 -9.24
N ASN A 210 16.52 11.75 -9.27
CA ASN A 210 15.18 12.30 -9.04
C ASN A 210 14.91 12.63 -7.57
N PHE A 211 15.82 12.27 -6.67
CA PHE A 211 15.65 12.43 -5.23
C PHE A 211 16.79 13.24 -4.58
N TRP A 212 16.45 13.91 -3.50
CA TRP A 212 17.41 14.54 -2.60
C TRP A 212 17.03 14.26 -1.13
N PRO A 213 17.99 13.79 -0.30
CA PRO A 213 19.29 13.21 -0.69
C PRO A 213 19.14 12.04 -1.67
N ARG A 214 20.21 11.75 -2.42
CA ARG A 214 20.17 10.63 -3.37
C ARG A 214 20.10 9.29 -2.62
N PRO A 215 19.12 8.42 -2.89
CA PRO A 215 19.06 7.09 -2.31
C PRO A 215 20.18 6.19 -2.85
N ASN A 216 20.48 5.10 -2.15
CA ASN A 216 21.51 4.14 -2.58
C ASN A 216 21.05 3.27 -3.75
N VAL A 217 19.74 3.12 -3.95
CA VAL A 217 19.13 2.25 -4.96
C VAL A 217 18.16 3.02 -5.85
N GLU A 218 17.86 2.49 -7.02
CA GLU A 218 16.83 3.02 -7.91
C GLU A 218 15.44 2.78 -7.32
N SER A 219 14.52 3.65 -7.66
CA SER A 219 13.11 3.57 -7.31
C SER A 219 12.24 3.36 -8.55
N ARG A 220 11.02 2.96 -8.33
CA ARG A 220 9.97 2.86 -9.35
C ARG A 220 8.68 3.36 -8.77
N ALA A 221 7.94 4.12 -9.56
CA ALA A 221 6.56 4.46 -9.27
C ALA A 221 5.65 3.40 -9.88
N VAL A 222 4.74 2.86 -9.06
CA VAL A 222 3.75 1.85 -9.46
C VAL A 222 2.35 2.36 -9.22
N LEU A 223 1.42 1.99 -10.11
CA LEU A 223 0.00 2.24 -9.99
C LEU A 223 -0.71 0.93 -9.65
N PHE A 224 -1.48 0.95 -8.61
CA PHE A 224 -2.44 -0.08 -8.23
C PHE A 224 -3.82 0.41 -8.63
N SER A 225 -4.53 -0.35 -9.44
CA SER A 225 -5.92 -0.06 -9.82
C SER A 225 -6.80 -1.16 -9.26
N LYS A 226 -7.88 -0.78 -8.56
CA LYS A 226 -8.84 -1.73 -8.01
C LYS A 226 -9.43 -2.57 -9.13
N LYS A 227 -9.50 -3.87 -8.93
CA LYS A 227 -10.12 -4.77 -9.91
C LYS A 227 -11.63 -4.57 -9.91
N ALA A 228 -12.22 -4.47 -11.11
CA ALA A 228 -13.67 -4.44 -11.26
C ALA A 228 -14.31 -5.72 -10.76
N ASP A 229 -13.73 -6.86 -11.15
CA ASP A 229 -14.13 -8.19 -10.68
C ASP A 229 -13.13 -8.65 -9.62
N PHE A 230 -13.33 -8.16 -8.39
CA PHE A 230 -12.50 -8.58 -7.27
C PHE A 230 -12.73 -10.06 -6.98
N PRO A 231 -11.68 -10.92 -7.11
CA PRO A 231 -11.86 -12.33 -6.85
C PRO A 231 -12.18 -12.54 -5.37
N SER A 232 -13.43 -12.87 -5.07
CA SER A 232 -13.86 -13.19 -3.72
C SER A 232 -13.21 -14.48 -3.26
N CYS A 233 -12.88 -14.58 -1.98
CA CYS A 233 -12.63 -15.84 -1.29
C CYS A 233 -13.58 -15.95 -0.11
N GLN A 234 -13.91 -17.20 0.26
CA GLN A 234 -14.89 -17.45 1.32
C GLN A 234 -14.39 -16.98 2.68
N ASP A 235 -13.07 -17.12 2.95
CA ASP A 235 -12.41 -16.62 4.15
C ASP A 235 -11.11 -15.89 3.81
N GLN A 236 -11.14 -14.55 3.89
CA GLN A 236 -9.97 -13.71 3.60
C GLN A 236 -8.83 -13.94 4.60
N LYS A 237 -9.14 -14.21 5.87
CA LYS A 237 -8.12 -14.44 6.90
C LYS A 237 -7.39 -15.77 6.66
N LEU A 238 -8.14 -16.79 6.26
CA LEU A 238 -7.59 -18.08 5.86
C LEU A 238 -6.68 -17.91 4.64
N PHE A 239 -7.17 -17.25 3.59
CA PHE A 239 -6.42 -16.99 2.36
C PHE A 239 -5.08 -16.31 2.65
N VAL A 240 -5.09 -15.22 3.43
CA VAL A 240 -3.88 -14.46 3.78
C VAL A 240 -2.87 -15.32 4.56
N LYS A 241 -3.32 -16.12 5.50
CA LYS A 241 -2.43 -17.01 6.29
C LYS A 241 -1.88 -18.13 5.42
N MET A 242 -2.74 -18.80 4.65
CA MET A 242 -2.37 -19.91 3.80
C MET A 242 -1.37 -19.49 2.71
N GLN A 243 -1.66 -18.41 1.96
CA GLN A 243 -0.76 -17.96 0.90
C GLN A 243 0.64 -17.60 1.43
N ARG A 244 0.77 -17.01 2.61
CA ARG A 244 2.06 -16.79 3.27
C ARG A 244 2.77 -18.10 3.59
N ALA A 245 2.04 -19.08 4.10
CA ALA A 245 2.59 -20.39 4.45
C ALA A 245 3.08 -21.16 3.20
N LEU A 246 2.38 -21.06 2.06
CA LEU A 246 2.80 -21.69 0.82
C LEU A 246 4.17 -21.21 0.32
N PHE A 247 4.48 -19.93 0.54
CA PHE A 247 5.77 -19.33 0.15
C PHE A 247 6.84 -19.38 1.26
N ALA A 248 6.56 -19.94 2.43
CA ALA A 248 7.51 -20.00 3.54
C ALA A 248 8.77 -20.81 3.21
N SER A 249 8.67 -21.80 2.32
CA SER A 249 9.80 -22.62 1.87
C SER A 249 9.75 -22.80 0.35
N ARG A 250 10.34 -21.87 -0.42
CA ARG A 250 10.29 -21.85 -1.89
C ARG A 250 10.75 -23.15 -2.56
N ARG A 251 11.72 -23.86 -1.97
CA ARG A 251 12.25 -25.13 -2.52
C ARG A 251 11.31 -26.33 -2.30
N LYS A 252 10.30 -26.22 -1.45
CA LYS A 252 9.33 -27.29 -1.19
C LYS A 252 8.12 -27.18 -2.12
N THR A 253 7.48 -28.33 -2.39
CA THR A 253 6.23 -28.39 -3.14
C THR A 253 5.08 -27.75 -2.34
N VAL A 254 3.99 -27.40 -3.05
CA VAL A 254 2.75 -26.92 -2.45
C VAL A 254 2.25 -27.90 -1.40
N LYS A 255 2.23 -29.21 -1.70
CA LYS A 255 1.82 -30.25 -0.76
C LYS A 255 2.57 -30.18 0.57
N ASN A 256 3.92 -30.09 0.53
CA ASN A 256 4.73 -30.05 1.73
C ASN A 256 4.48 -28.78 2.58
N ASN A 257 4.32 -27.63 1.94
CA ASN A 257 4.02 -26.39 2.66
C ASN A 257 2.59 -26.38 3.21
N LEU A 258 1.64 -26.91 2.43
CA LEU A 258 0.23 -27.03 2.81
C LEU A 258 0.06 -27.97 4.00
N THR A 259 0.65 -29.18 3.97
CA THR A 259 0.61 -30.13 5.10
C THR A 259 1.09 -29.50 6.40
N LYS A 260 2.21 -28.75 6.32
CA LYS A 260 2.73 -28.01 7.48
C LYS A 260 1.75 -26.93 7.96
N PHE A 261 1.12 -26.20 7.04
CA PHE A 261 0.12 -25.19 7.40
C PHE A 261 -1.09 -25.83 8.05
N LEU A 262 -1.68 -26.89 7.47
CA LEU A 262 -2.86 -27.56 7.96
C LEU A 262 -2.62 -28.17 9.36
N SER A 263 -1.44 -28.74 9.61
CA SER A 263 -1.10 -29.30 10.94
C SER A 263 -1.03 -28.23 12.05
N SER A 264 -0.72 -26.98 11.70
CA SER A 264 -0.67 -25.85 12.64
C SER A 264 -1.99 -25.06 12.73
N TYR A 265 -2.87 -25.24 11.75
CA TYR A 265 -4.15 -24.56 11.65
C TYR A 265 -5.26 -25.44 12.23
N ASN A 266 -5.37 -25.43 13.58
CA ASN A 266 -6.22 -26.37 14.32
C ASN A 266 -7.70 -25.96 14.24
N HIS A 267 -8.52 -26.76 13.56
CA HIS A 267 -9.98 -26.61 13.46
C HIS A 267 -10.71 -27.93 13.76
N GLY A 268 -10.31 -28.63 14.83
CA GLY A 268 -11.06 -29.78 15.33
C GLY A 268 -10.87 -31.11 14.60
N GLY A 269 -10.03 -31.17 13.55
CA GLY A 269 -9.74 -32.39 12.80
C GLY A 269 -8.51 -32.25 11.92
N ALA A 270 -7.82 -33.36 11.63
CA ALA A 270 -6.70 -33.38 10.72
C ALA A 270 -7.20 -33.26 9.27
N LEU A 271 -6.98 -32.09 8.63
CA LEU A 271 -7.27 -31.92 7.21
C LEU A 271 -6.16 -32.60 6.40
N ASP A 272 -6.59 -33.39 5.42
CA ASP A 272 -5.70 -34.07 4.48
C ASP A 272 -5.32 -33.16 3.32
N ALA A 273 -4.03 -32.88 3.17
CA ALA A 273 -3.52 -32.03 2.11
C ALA A 273 -3.79 -32.58 0.70
N ASP A 274 -3.80 -33.91 0.53
CA ASP A 274 -4.07 -34.55 -0.76
C ASP A 274 -5.50 -34.31 -1.21
N LYS A 275 -6.46 -34.48 -0.31
CA LYS A 275 -7.89 -34.19 -0.59
C LYS A 275 -8.12 -32.71 -0.91
N VAL A 276 -7.45 -31.83 -0.20
CA VAL A 276 -7.54 -30.38 -0.43
C VAL A 276 -6.98 -30.02 -1.81
N LEU A 277 -5.83 -30.57 -2.20
CA LEU A 277 -5.21 -30.34 -3.51
C LEU A 277 -6.06 -30.90 -4.64
N GLU A 278 -6.56 -32.12 -4.49
CA GLU A 278 -7.48 -32.75 -5.44
C GLU A 278 -8.73 -31.89 -5.68
N LYS A 279 -9.37 -31.43 -4.60
CA LYS A 279 -10.55 -30.55 -4.71
C LYS A 279 -10.24 -29.21 -5.37
N ALA A 280 -9.05 -28.66 -5.15
CA ALA A 280 -8.61 -27.42 -5.77
C ALA A 280 -8.14 -27.60 -7.23
N GLY A 281 -7.94 -28.83 -7.70
CA GLY A 281 -7.39 -29.16 -9.02
C GLY A 281 -5.94 -28.72 -9.17
N ILE A 282 -5.10 -28.98 -8.15
CA ILE A 282 -3.69 -28.59 -8.11
C ILE A 282 -2.82 -29.84 -7.96
N ASP A 283 -1.81 -29.98 -8.83
CA ASP A 283 -0.80 -31.05 -8.76
C ASP A 283 0.06 -30.89 -7.49
N ASP A 284 0.30 -31.97 -6.78
CA ASP A 284 1.01 -32.00 -5.50
C ASP A 284 2.52 -31.70 -5.63
N ASN A 285 3.10 -31.88 -6.83
CA ASN A 285 4.51 -31.69 -7.12
C ASN A 285 4.87 -30.25 -7.50
N VAL A 286 3.88 -29.38 -7.80
CA VAL A 286 4.15 -27.99 -8.16
C VAL A 286 4.66 -27.18 -6.95
N ARG A 287 5.41 -26.12 -7.23
CA ARG A 287 5.81 -25.14 -6.21
C ARG A 287 4.82 -23.97 -6.18
N ALA A 288 4.75 -23.28 -5.04
CA ALA A 288 3.84 -22.15 -4.86
C ALA A 288 4.06 -21.04 -5.90
N GLU A 289 5.30 -20.85 -6.35
CA GLU A 289 5.65 -19.84 -7.36
C GLU A 289 5.05 -20.12 -8.75
N ALA A 290 4.66 -21.35 -9.04
CA ALA A 290 4.00 -21.72 -10.29
C ALA A 290 2.47 -21.54 -10.26
N LEU A 291 1.90 -21.24 -9.09
CA LEU A 291 0.46 -21.08 -8.95
C LEU A 291 0.00 -19.65 -9.24
N SER A 292 -1.06 -19.52 -10.04
CA SER A 292 -1.76 -18.26 -10.22
C SER A 292 -2.51 -17.85 -8.95
N VAL A 293 -2.83 -16.56 -8.85
CA VAL A 293 -3.69 -16.04 -7.77
C VAL A 293 -5.02 -16.79 -7.69
N SER A 294 -5.63 -17.10 -8.84
CA SER A 294 -6.90 -17.85 -8.91
C SER A 294 -6.75 -19.29 -8.41
N GLN A 295 -5.65 -19.96 -8.68
CA GLN A 295 -5.37 -21.30 -8.14
C GLN A 295 -5.19 -21.26 -6.61
N ILE A 296 -4.48 -20.26 -6.10
CA ILE A 296 -4.30 -20.08 -4.65
C ILE A 296 -5.64 -19.77 -3.96
N LEU A 297 -6.51 -19.00 -4.60
CA LEU A 297 -7.87 -18.75 -4.09
C LEU A 297 -8.70 -20.04 -4.02
N ARG A 298 -8.72 -20.85 -5.10
CA ARG A 298 -9.38 -22.15 -5.10
C ARG A 298 -8.87 -23.07 -3.99
N LEU A 299 -7.56 -23.05 -3.73
CA LEU A 299 -6.96 -23.81 -2.64
C LEU A 299 -7.49 -23.36 -1.27
N SER A 300 -7.60 -22.05 -1.05
CA SER A 300 -8.19 -21.49 0.17
C SER A 300 -9.65 -21.91 0.35
N ASP A 301 -10.44 -21.83 -0.71
CA ASP A 301 -11.85 -22.22 -0.68
C ASP A 301 -12.04 -23.73 -0.47
N ALA A 302 -11.14 -24.56 -1.02
CA ALA A 302 -11.13 -26.00 -0.77
C ALA A 302 -10.86 -26.32 0.72
N ILE A 303 -9.93 -25.61 1.36
CA ILE A 303 -9.69 -25.76 2.81
C ILE A 303 -10.95 -25.38 3.59
N ASN A 304 -11.53 -24.22 3.28
CA ASN A 304 -12.73 -23.72 3.98
C ASN A 304 -13.90 -24.71 3.84
N PHE A 305 -14.09 -25.31 2.66
CA PHE A 305 -15.09 -26.35 2.43
C PHE A 305 -14.94 -27.53 3.39
N PHE A 306 -13.73 -28.08 3.57
CA PHE A 306 -13.50 -29.20 4.50
C PHE A 306 -13.65 -28.81 5.97
N ILE A 307 -13.29 -27.57 6.34
CA ILE A 307 -13.52 -27.04 7.69
C ILE A 307 -15.02 -27.02 8.00
N MET A 308 -15.84 -26.50 7.09
CA MET A 308 -17.29 -26.42 7.26
C MET A 308 -17.95 -27.80 7.35
N GLN A 309 -17.45 -28.79 6.62
CA GLN A 309 -17.93 -30.17 6.74
C GLN A 309 -17.56 -30.83 8.09
N SER A 310 -16.44 -30.48 8.66
CA SER A 310 -16.00 -31.05 9.95
C SER A 310 -16.72 -30.44 11.14
N CYS A 311 -17.45 -29.33 10.96
CA CYS A 311 -18.24 -28.66 12.00
C CYS A 311 -19.73 -29.08 12.02
N GLN A 312 -20.14 -29.91 11.07
CA GLN A 312 -21.47 -30.53 11.02
C GLN A 312 -21.44 -31.93 11.62
#